data_ffc57ea7e47b854db0ae17a529c8bca4
#
_entry.id   ffc57ea7e47b854db0ae17a529c8bca4
#
_cell.length_a   1.000
_cell.length_b   1.000
_cell.length_c   1.000
_cell.angle_alpha   90.00
_cell.angle_beta   90.00
_cell.angle_gamma   90.00
#
_symmetry.space_group_name_H-M   'P 1'
#
loop_
_entity.id
_entity.type
_entity.pdbx_description
1 polymer ?
#
loop_
_entity_poly.entity_id
_entity_poly.type
_entity_poly.pdbx_seq_one_letter_code
_entity_poly.pdbx_strand_id
1 'polypeptide(L)'
;MTANIQRRAFLAGTAAFAAWPKGLFADAPAHLATAWERPDGTATDAVMARRLHLDLAGRIPTKAEAQAYAASSDPGKRAALVDRLLASGEFADFWAMRFCDILRVKSEFPINLWPNAVYVYHARIRKFVEGNEPWDEFGRALLTSQGSDFRDAEANFFRATDRRTPEGWAEAVAQTFLGIPPDALPASQRAEMAKYLESVRIKSTREWKEEVVFSEGRDRRAELCDILFVKRRAEVAAAFHALVRGWIFGPGGKPPSAGGRLGLKDVLREIALSGEYARGSVTGGFPARRIDAEVLDDAICSLGEAKRNYQSPAPEPFSFLPGDRRTVCIEDGSISSSFLTLFGRPARDTGLPDERKSAVTAKQRLYLFNSGRLHNLLGRVVMPGGWKNNPLSKLPLPKRVDDLYWRVLGREPTEAERRQVMGLWKRRGGGRKKDVKQFDLLRDVAWCLFNTKEFLYRV
;
A
#
# COMPACT_ATOMS: atom_id res chain seq x y z
N MET A 1 -2.57 4.91 -36.53
CA MET A 1 -3.02 3.51 -36.44
C MET A 1 -1.84 2.52 -36.34
N THR A 2 -0.78 2.63 -37.11
CA THR A 2 0.41 1.76 -37.09
C THR A 2 1.16 1.68 -35.75
N ALA A 3 1.30 2.78 -35.02
CA ALA A 3 1.96 2.80 -33.70
C ALA A 3 1.22 1.95 -32.63
N ASN A 4 -0.11 1.89 -32.68
CA ASN A 4 -0.91 1.10 -31.76
C ASN A 4 -0.80 -0.42 -32.01
N ILE A 5 -0.64 -0.83 -33.24
CA ILE A 5 -0.46 -2.25 -33.60
C ILE A 5 0.92 -2.74 -33.15
N GLN A 6 1.97 -1.91 -33.30
CA GLN A 6 3.31 -2.26 -32.84
C GLN A 6 3.43 -2.31 -31.30
N ARG A 7 2.71 -1.45 -30.57
CA ARG A 7 2.60 -1.51 -29.10
C ARG A 7 1.93 -2.81 -28.64
N ARG A 8 0.85 -3.22 -29.32
CA ARG A 8 0.16 -4.49 -29.02
C ARG A 8 1.03 -5.72 -29.27
N ALA A 9 1.84 -5.73 -30.34
CA ALA A 9 2.74 -6.84 -30.62
C ALA A 9 3.90 -6.94 -29.61
N PHE A 10 4.40 -5.80 -29.10
CA PHE A 10 5.40 -5.79 -28.02
C PHE A 10 4.79 -6.29 -26.70
N LEU A 11 3.57 -5.88 -26.36
CA LEU A 11 2.85 -6.34 -25.17
C LEU A 11 2.55 -7.85 -25.22
N ALA A 12 2.29 -8.42 -26.37
CA ALA A 12 2.09 -9.86 -26.54
C ALA A 12 3.37 -10.68 -26.27
N GLY A 13 4.54 -10.08 -26.49
CA GLY A 13 5.85 -10.71 -26.20
C GLY A 13 6.38 -10.49 -24.77
N THR A 14 5.83 -9.52 -24.04
CA THR A 14 6.17 -9.25 -22.63
C THR A 14 4.97 -9.61 -21.79
N ALA A 15 4.80 -10.75 -21.20
CA ALA A 15 3.72 -11.18 -20.29
C ALA A 15 2.60 -10.15 -19.94
N ALA A 16 2.33 -9.23 -20.84
CA ALA A 16 1.36 -8.19 -20.73
C ALA A 16 0.03 -8.70 -21.28
N PHE A 17 -0.98 -8.73 -20.47
CA PHE A 17 -2.37 -8.86 -20.86
C PHE A 17 -2.85 -10.18 -21.46
N ALA A 18 -2.69 -11.28 -20.75
CA ALA A 18 -3.60 -12.42 -20.95
C ALA A 18 -4.74 -12.34 -19.97
N ALA A 19 -5.93 -12.65 -20.45
CA ALA A 19 -7.16 -12.73 -19.66
C ALA A 19 -7.01 -13.77 -18.52
N TRP A 20 -7.65 -13.68 -17.53
CA TRP A 20 -7.82 -13.88 -16.11
C TRP A 20 -8.79 -15.02 -15.74
N PRO A 21 -8.90 -15.53 -14.58
CA PRO A 21 -8.39 -15.22 -13.25
C PRO A 21 -7.77 -16.35 -12.42
N LYS A 22 -7.63 -17.59 -12.88
CA LYS A 22 -6.98 -18.66 -12.10
C LYS A 22 -5.61 -18.97 -12.70
N GLY A 23 -4.52 -18.70 -11.95
CA GLY A 23 -3.15 -18.93 -12.41
C GLY A 23 -2.50 -17.70 -13.07
N LEU A 24 -2.51 -16.54 -12.42
CA LEU A 24 -2.08 -15.24 -12.96
C LEU A 24 -0.69 -15.25 -13.63
N PHE A 25 0.15 -16.22 -13.32
CA PHE A 25 1.52 -16.34 -13.79
C PHE A 25 1.87 -17.72 -14.38
N ALA A 26 0.93 -18.68 -14.37
CA ALA A 26 1.16 -20.02 -14.93
C ALA A 26 1.55 -19.99 -16.43
N ASP A 27 1.09 -18.94 -17.15
CA ASP A 27 1.39 -18.74 -18.58
C ASP A 27 2.47 -17.66 -18.81
N ALA A 28 3.31 -17.35 -17.82
CA ALA A 28 4.39 -16.41 -18.01
C ALA A 28 5.37 -16.99 -19.06
N PRO A 29 5.77 -16.21 -20.10
CA PRO A 29 6.80 -16.66 -21.01
C PRO A 29 8.05 -17.12 -20.25
N ALA A 30 8.66 -18.22 -20.67
CA ALA A 30 9.78 -18.85 -19.93
C ALA A 30 10.91 -17.87 -19.56
N HIS A 31 11.20 -16.88 -20.43
CA HIS A 31 12.21 -15.84 -20.14
C HIS A 31 11.83 -14.87 -19.00
N LEU A 32 10.54 -14.75 -18.66
CA LEU A 32 10.08 -13.95 -17.54
C LEU A 32 9.98 -14.79 -16.26
N ALA A 33 9.62 -16.07 -16.37
CA ALA A 33 9.66 -16.97 -15.24
C ALA A 33 11.04 -16.97 -14.57
N THR A 34 12.12 -17.10 -15.34
CA THR A 34 13.50 -17.03 -14.83
C THR A 34 13.91 -15.63 -14.31
N ALA A 35 13.28 -14.56 -14.74
CA ALA A 35 13.52 -13.24 -14.19
C ALA A 35 12.86 -13.03 -12.80
N TRP A 36 11.81 -13.78 -12.50
CA TRP A 36 11.03 -13.64 -11.28
C TRP A 36 11.31 -14.71 -10.23
N GLU A 37 11.66 -15.90 -10.68
CA GLU A 37 11.79 -17.09 -9.81
C GLU A 37 13.02 -17.91 -10.18
N ARG A 38 13.71 -18.41 -9.16
CA ARG A 38 14.84 -19.34 -9.31
C ARG A 38 14.34 -20.76 -9.55
N PRO A 39 15.21 -21.67 -10.03
CA PRO A 39 14.83 -23.07 -10.25
C PRO A 39 14.32 -23.81 -9.00
N ASP A 40 14.70 -23.36 -7.81
CA ASP A 40 14.25 -23.89 -6.53
C ASP A 40 12.87 -23.36 -6.08
N GLY A 41 12.19 -22.58 -6.91
CA GLY A 41 10.90 -21.99 -6.60
C GLY A 41 10.96 -20.76 -5.70
N THR A 42 12.14 -20.19 -5.44
CA THR A 42 12.30 -18.96 -4.66
C THR A 42 12.33 -17.72 -5.56
N ALA A 43 11.93 -16.59 -5.01
CA ALA A 43 11.99 -15.30 -5.71
C ALA A 43 13.44 -14.90 -6.03
N THR A 44 13.65 -14.29 -7.19
CA THR A 44 14.96 -13.70 -7.53
C THR A 44 15.26 -12.48 -6.65
N ASP A 45 16.52 -12.05 -6.61
CA ASP A 45 16.93 -10.87 -5.83
C ASP A 45 16.19 -9.60 -6.23
N ALA A 46 15.95 -9.42 -7.52
CA ALA A 46 15.21 -8.27 -8.03
C ALA A 46 13.75 -8.25 -7.53
N VAL A 47 13.08 -9.40 -7.59
CA VAL A 47 11.72 -9.57 -7.05
C VAL A 47 11.71 -9.39 -5.53
N MET A 48 12.67 -9.96 -4.82
CA MET A 48 12.77 -9.85 -3.36
C MET A 48 12.97 -8.39 -2.93
N ALA A 49 13.91 -7.66 -3.54
CA ALA A 49 14.12 -6.25 -3.25
C ALA A 49 12.85 -5.43 -3.47
N ARG A 50 12.18 -5.63 -4.63
CA ARG A 50 10.95 -4.91 -4.96
C ARG A 50 9.82 -5.25 -3.98
N ARG A 51 9.63 -6.53 -3.66
CA ARG A 51 8.60 -7.02 -2.73
C ARG A 51 8.76 -6.41 -1.34
N LEU A 52 9.98 -6.44 -0.79
CA LEU A 52 10.27 -5.87 0.52
C LEU A 52 10.00 -4.36 0.58
N HIS A 53 10.39 -3.59 -0.43
CA HIS A 53 10.08 -2.16 -0.47
C HIS A 53 8.58 -1.87 -0.60
N LEU A 54 7.85 -2.66 -1.40
CA LEU A 54 6.39 -2.52 -1.52
C LEU A 54 5.66 -2.86 -0.23
N ASP A 55 6.06 -3.94 0.45
CA ASP A 55 5.36 -4.46 1.63
C ASP A 55 5.74 -3.73 2.92
N LEU A 56 6.96 -3.23 3.03
CA LEU A 56 7.42 -2.58 4.25
C LEU A 56 7.41 -1.04 4.15
N ALA A 57 7.74 -0.47 3.00
CA ALA A 57 7.85 0.98 2.84
C ALA A 57 6.80 1.61 1.90
N GLY A 58 5.90 0.81 1.31
CA GLY A 58 4.86 1.31 0.41
C GLY A 58 5.38 2.07 -0.80
N ARG A 59 6.52 1.63 -1.38
CA ARG A 59 7.10 2.21 -2.59
C ARG A 59 7.90 1.18 -3.40
N ILE A 60 8.18 1.51 -4.64
CA ILE A 60 9.18 0.75 -5.41
C ILE A 60 10.60 1.12 -4.94
N PRO A 61 11.59 0.20 -5.06
CA PRO A 61 12.98 0.53 -4.79
C PRO A 61 13.48 1.57 -5.80
N THR A 62 14.41 2.41 -5.38
CA THR A 62 15.20 3.22 -6.30
C THR A 62 16.12 2.31 -7.12
N LYS A 63 16.60 2.80 -8.28
CA LYS A 63 17.59 2.06 -9.07
C LYS A 63 18.81 1.64 -8.26
N ALA A 64 19.34 2.55 -7.43
CA ALA A 64 20.52 2.29 -6.60
C ALA A 64 20.26 1.20 -5.55
N GLU A 65 19.09 1.23 -4.88
CA GLU A 65 18.72 0.20 -3.91
C GLU A 65 18.56 -1.18 -4.56
N ALA A 66 17.88 -1.24 -5.70
CA ALA A 66 17.69 -2.49 -6.43
C ALA A 66 19.03 -3.08 -6.90
N GLN A 67 19.92 -2.24 -7.47
CA GLN A 67 21.24 -2.66 -7.92
C GLN A 67 22.14 -3.10 -6.76
N ALA A 68 22.15 -2.36 -5.66
CA ALA A 68 22.94 -2.72 -4.46
C ALA A 68 22.50 -4.07 -3.89
N TYR A 69 21.18 -4.31 -3.81
CA TYR A 69 20.67 -5.59 -3.31
C TYR A 69 21.01 -6.76 -4.26
N ALA A 70 20.86 -6.56 -5.56
CA ALA A 70 21.17 -7.59 -6.56
C ALA A 70 22.67 -7.92 -6.62
N ALA A 71 23.54 -6.93 -6.44
CA ALA A 71 24.98 -7.11 -6.47
C ALA A 71 25.57 -7.71 -5.19
N SER A 72 24.84 -7.67 -4.07
CA SER A 72 25.31 -8.22 -2.79
C SER A 72 25.31 -9.74 -2.78
N SER A 73 26.43 -10.35 -2.40
CA SER A 73 26.56 -11.80 -2.14
C SER A 73 26.39 -12.15 -0.66
N ASP A 74 26.12 -11.17 0.20
CA ASP A 74 25.91 -11.40 1.64
C ASP A 74 24.64 -12.25 1.87
N PRO A 75 24.75 -13.40 2.54
CA PRO A 75 23.59 -14.21 2.87
C PRO A 75 22.63 -13.52 3.84
N GLY A 76 23.12 -12.53 4.63
CA GLY A 76 22.34 -11.70 5.55
C GLY A 76 21.63 -10.51 4.89
N LYS A 77 21.84 -10.25 3.59
CA LYS A 77 21.33 -9.05 2.90
C LYS A 77 19.82 -8.84 3.03
N ARG A 78 19.05 -9.94 3.09
CA ARG A 78 17.59 -9.87 3.25
C ARG A 78 17.21 -9.35 4.64
N ALA A 79 17.84 -9.87 5.70
CA ALA A 79 17.60 -9.41 7.06
C ALA A 79 18.03 -7.94 7.23
N ALA A 80 19.18 -7.57 6.71
CA ALA A 80 19.68 -6.20 6.75
C ALA A 80 18.75 -5.21 6.01
N LEU A 81 18.17 -5.62 4.86
CA LEU A 81 17.20 -4.79 4.15
C LEU A 81 15.89 -4.68 4.94
N VAL A 82 15.38 -5.77 5.50
CA VAL A 82 14.16 -5.77 6.33
C VAL A 82 14.35 -4.84 7.52
N ASP A 83 15.43 -4.97 8.28
CA ASP A 83 15.69 -4.16 9.48
C ASP A 83 15.82 -2.66 9.13
N ARG A 84 16.48 -2.35 8.01
CA ARG A 84 16.58 -0.96 7.50
C ARG A 84 15.20 -0.39 7.13
N LEU A 85 14.37 -1.14 6.42
CA LEU A 85 13.04 -0.67 6.02
C LEU A 85 12.12 -0.50 7.22
N LEU A 86 12.13 -1.42 8.18
CA LEU A 86 11.35 -1.32 9.42
C LEU A 86 11.74 -0.11 10.29
N ALA A 87 12.98 0.37 10.18
CA ALA A 87 13.47 1.57 10.88
C ALA A 87 13.17 2.88 10.12
N SER A 88 12.66 2.82 8.89
CA SER A 88 12.45 4.01 8.06
C SER A 88 11.17 4.77 8.40
N GLY A 89 11.17 6.10 8.16
CA GLY A 89 9.95 6.90 8.24
C GLY A 89 8.90 6.50 7.20
N GLU A 90 9.33 5.98 6.05
CA GLU A 90 8.45 5.47 4.99
C GLU A 90 7.64 4.26 5.45
N PHE A 91 8.22 3.41 6.29
CA PHE A 91 7.51 2.32 6.98
C PHE A 91 6.39 2.88 7.85
N ALA A 92 6.71 3.87 8.69
CA ALA A 92 5.72 4.46 9.58
C ALA A 92 4.55 5.08 8.81
N ASP A 93 4.82 5.80 7.72
CA ASP A 93 3.80 6.41 6.87
C ASP A 93 2.89 5.37 6.21
N PHE A 94 3.49 4.34 5.60
CA PHE A 94 2.74 3.30 4.89
C PHE A 94 1.86 2.45 5.82
N TRP A 95 2.40 2.04 6.96
CA TRP A 95 1.64 1.22 7.89
C TRP A 95 0.64 2.02 8.71
N ALA A 96 0.92 3.31 8.99
CA ALA A 96 -0.09 4.20 9.55
C ALA A 96 -1.30 4.33 8.61
N MET A 97 -1.09 4.47 7.30
CA MET A 97 -2.18 4.47 6.31
C MET A 97 -3.07 3.22 6.44
N ARG A 98 -2.46 2.04 6.62
CA ARG A 98 -3.19 0.77 6.80
C ARG A 98 -4.02 0.73 8.07
N PHE A 99 -3.45 1.20 9.19
CA PHE A 99 -4.19 1.29 10.46
C PHE A 99 -5.26 2.37 10.42
N CYS A 100 -5.05 3.46 9.69
CA CYS A 100 -6.09 4.47 9.47
C CYS A 100 -7.31 3.91 8.72
N ASP A 101 -7.12 2.90 7.86
CA ASP A 101 -8.26 2.25 7.20
C ASP A 101 -9.15 1.51 8.21
N ILE A 102 -8.57 0.73 9.12
CA ILE A 102 -9.33 -0.02 10.12
C ILE A 102 -9.82 0.82 11.30
N LEU A 103 -9.13 1.92 11.59
CA LEU A 103 -9.50 2.88 12.65
C LEU A 103 -10.38 4.02 12.12
N ARG A 104 -10.81 3.96 10.87
CA ARG A 104 -11.78 4.86 10.23
C ARG A 104 -11.40 6.34 10.30
N VAL A 105 -10.14 6.66 10.00
CA VAL A 105 -9.64 8.05 10.04
C VAL A 105 -10.15 8.82 8.83
N LYS A 106 -11.27 9.55 9.01
CA LYS A 106 -12.01 10.25 7.96
C LYS A 106 -12.75 11.47 8.47
N SER A 107 -12.61 12.60 7.79
CA SER A 107 -13.26 13.86 8.19
C SER A 107 -14.73 13.96 7.82
N GLU A 108 -15.19 13.23 6.80
CA GLU A 108 -16.53 13.32 6.24
C GLU A 108 -17.46 12.19 6.69
N PHE A 109 -18.73 12.33 6.33
CA PHE A 109 -19.77 11.33 6.56
C PHE A 109 -19.32 9.94 6.03
N PRO A 110 -19.64 8.83 6.71
CA PRO A 110 -20.42 8.70 7.95
C PRO A 110 -19.64 8.97 9.25
N ILE A 111 -18.35 9.10 9.21
CA ILE A 111 -17.48 9.18 10.38
C ILE A 111 -17.46 10.57 11.01
N ASN A 112 -17.28 11.61 10.22
CA ASN A 112 -17.34 13.03 10.63
C ASN A 112 -16.33 13.42 11.72
N LEU A 113 -15.05 13.05 11.57
CA LEU A 113 -14.01 13.44 12.54
C LEU A 113 -13.58 14.90 12.43
N TRP A 114 -13.79 15.59 11.32
CA TRP A 114 -13.21 16.89 11.01
C TRP A 114 -11.67 16.87 10.87
N PRO A 115 -11.06 17.74 10.03
CA PRO A 115 -9.62 17.67 9.75
C PRO A 115 -8.70 17.74 10.99
N ASN A 116 -9.02 18.58 11.99
CA ASN A 116 -8.18 18.68 13.19
C ASN A 116 -8.08 17.34 13.94
N ALA A 117 -9.22 16.68 14.14
CA ALA A 117 -9.27 15.35 14.76
C ALA A 117 -8.57 14.29 13.91
N VAL A 118 -8.72 14.35 12.57
CA VAL A 118 -8.02 13.47 11.63
C VAL A 118 -6.50 13.59 11.78
N TYR A 119 -5.96 14.82 11.82
CA TYR A 119 -4.52 15.05 11.97
C TYR A 119 -3.97 14.49 13.27
N VAL A 120 -4.65 14.79 14.38
CA VAL A 120 -4.23 14.34 15.71
C VAL A 120 -4.28 12.81 15.81
N TYR A 121 -5.35 12.21 15.33
CA TYR A 121 -5.53 10.75 15.36
C TYR A 121 -4.54 10.03 14.44
N HIS A 122 -4.35 10.51 13.22
CA HIS A 122 -3.33 9.97 12.32
C HIS A 122 -1.92 10.06 12.92
N ALA A 123 -1.56 11.21 13.50
CA ALA A 123 -0.24 11.39 14.12
C ALA A 123 -0.01 10.39 15.26
N ARG A 124 -1.02 10.10 16.07
CA ARG A 124 -0.96 9.09 17.13
C ARG A 124 -0.80 7.67 16.57
N ILE A 125 -1.55 7.34 15.51
CA ILE A 125 -1.45 6.04 14.84
C ILE A 125 -0.05 5.89 14.21
N ARG A 126 0.47 6.93 13.59
CA ARG A 126 1.82 6.92 13.03
C ARG A 126 2.88 6.69 14.11
N LYS A 127 2.74 7.35 15.28
CA LYS A 127 3.64 7.15 16.44
C LYS A 127 3.58 5.72 16.98
N PHE A 128 2.39 5.10 17.06
CA PHE A 128 2.21 3.69 17.41
C PHE A 128 3.03 2.78 16.49
N VAL A 129 2.94 2.98 15.17
CA VAL A 129 3.68 2.20 14.16
C VAL A 129 5.19 2.44 14.25
N GLU A 130 5.60 3.70 14.32
CA GLU A 130 7.01 4.11 14.38
C GLU A 130 7.72 3.58 15.62
N GLY A 131 7.07 3.67 16.76
CA GLY A 131 7.57 3.22 18.06
C GLY A 131 7.48 1.70 18.29
N ASN A 132 6.83 0.95 17.39
CA ASN A 132 6.51 -0.47 17.59
C ASN A 132 5.80 -0.73 18.93
N GLU A 133 4.92 0.19 19.32
CA GLU A 133 4.11 0.05 20.55
C GLU A 133 3.29 -1.25 20.45
N PRO A 134 3.19 -2.06 21.51
CA PRO A 134 2.38 -3.28 21.48
C PRO A 134 0.90 -2.98 21.22
N TRP A 135 0.25 -3.81 20.39
CA TRP A 135 -1.15 -3.62 20.00
C TRP A 135 -2.12 -3.60 21.19
N ASP A 136 -1.84 -4.36 22.24
CA ASP A 136 -2.62 -4.39 23.47
C ASP A 136 -2.45 -3.11 24.30
N GLU A 137 -1.25 -2.53 24.34
CA GLU A 137 -0.99 -1.25 25.00
C GLU A 137 -1.68 -0.10 24.25
N PHE A 138 -1.54 -0.05 22.93
CA PHE A 138 -2.24 0.91 22.08
C PHE A 138 -3.77 0.76 22.22
N GLY A 139 -4.28 -0.48 22.19
CA GLY A 139 -5.70 -0.77 22.40
C GLY A 139 -6.22 -0.30 23.75
N ARG A 140 -5.44 -0.51 24.82
CA ARG A 140 -5.77 -0.01 26.15
C ARG A 140 -5.84 1.53 26.17
N ALA A 141 -4.87 2.20 25.55
CA ALA A 141 -4.88 3.66 25.44
C ALA A 141 -6.14 4.17 24.71
N LEU A 142 -6.53 3.53 23.60
CA LEU A 142 -7.75 3.89 22.85
C LEU A 142 -9.01 3.72 23.69
N LEU A 143 -9.16 2.57 24.35
CA LEU A 143 -10.41 2.21 25.05
C LEU A 143 -10.62 2.96 26.36
N THR A 144 -9.56 3.41 27.03
CA THR A 144 -9.67 4.14 28.30
C THR A 144 -9.56 5.66 28.13
N SER A 145 -9.38 6.15 26.90
CA SER A 145 -9.18 7.57 26.61
C SER A 145 -10.40 8.43 26.95
N GLN A 146 -10.12 9.67 27.33
CA GLN A 146 -11.08 10.74 27.54
C GLN A 146 -10.45 12.04 27.04
N GLY A 147 -11.27 13.05 26.76
CA GLY A 147 -10.82 14.38 26.38
C GLY A 147 -11.31 14.83 25.03
N SER A 148 -10.70 15.89 24.54
CA SER A 148 -11.04 16.53 23.27
C SER A 148 -10.53 15.73 22.07
N ASP A 149 -11.38 15.52 21.08
CA ASP A 149 -11.02 14.89 19.80
C ASP A 149 -9.92 15.66 19.03
N PHE A 150 -9.73 16.96 19.33
CA PHE A 150 -8.68 17.79 18.74
C PHE A 150 -7.34 17.76 19.48
N ARG A 151 -7.31 17.24 20.72
CA ARG A 151 -6.12 17.27 21.60
C ARG A 151 -5.74 15.89 22.13
N ASP A 152 -6.73 15.09 22.46
CA ASP A 152 -6.57 13.76 23.04
C ASP A 152 -6.83 12.72 21.94
N ALA A 153 -5.78 12.40 21.21
CA ALA A 153 -5.83 11.63 19.96
C ALA A 153 -6.60 10.32 20.08
N GLU A 154 -6.39 9.59 21.18
CA GLU A 154 -7.00 8.30 21.44
C GLU A 154 -8.53 8.37 21.60
N ALA A 155 -9.07 9.51 22.05
CA ALA A 155 -10.51 9.73 22.19
C ALA A 155 -11.25 9.60 20.83
N ASN A 156 -10.52 9.77 19.73
CA ASN A 156 -11.06 9.62 18.39
C ASN A 156 -11.52 8.20 18.08
N PHE A 157 -11.09 7.18 18.81
CA PHE A 157 -11.61 5.82 18.63
C PHE A 157 -13.14 5.77 18.81
N PHE A 158 -13.68 6.44 19.83
CA PHE A 158 -15.11 6.52 20.08
C PHE A 158 -15.85 7.45 19.11
N ARG A 159 -15.13 8.45 18.60
CA ARG A 159 -15.66 9.40 17.61
C ARG A 159 -15.72 8.80 16.21
N ALA A 160 -14.76 7.94 15.86
CA ALA A 160 -14.61 7.33 14.53
C ALA A 160 -15.58 6.15 14.31
N THR A 161 -16.81 6.27 14.76
CA THR A 161 -17.87 5.29 14.54
C THR A 161 -19.11 5.99 14.03
N ASP A 162 -19.86 5.35 13.13
CA ASP A 162 -21.13 5.83 12.63
C ASP A 162 -22.24 5.73 13.69
N ARG A 163 -22.21 4.69 14.51
CA ARG A 163 -23.14 4.44 15.64
C ARG A 163 -22.45 4.72 16.98
N ARG A 164 -22.74 5.89 17.54
CA ARG A 164 -22.17 6.35 18.81
C ARG A 164 -23.03 5.90 20.01
N THR A 165 -23.22 4.60 20.11
CA THR A 165 -23.94 3.90 21.18
C THR A 165 -23.05 2.83 21.80
N PRO A 166 -23.34 2.36 23.03
CA PRO A 166 -22.58 1.26 23.64
C PRO A 166 -22.45 0.03 22.74
N GLU A 167 -23.53 -0.33 22.02
CA GLU A 167 -23.55 -1.46 21.08
C GLU A 167 -22.68 -1.19 19.85
N GLY A 168 -22.74 0.03 19.28
CA GLY A 168 -21.91 0.42 18.14
C GLY A 168 -20.42 0.45 18.50
N TRP A 169 -20.07 0.94 19.69
CA TRP A 169 -18.69 0.86 20.20
C TRP A 169 -18.26 -0.58 20.49
N ALA A 170 -19.15 -1.45 21.01
CA ALA A 170 -18.85 -2.86 21.20
C ALA A 170 -18.53 -3.56 19.86
N GLU A 171 -19.26 -3.25 18.79
CA GLU A 171 -18.96 -3.73 17.44
C GLU A 171 -17.61 -3.22 16.94
N ALA A 172 -17.32 -1.93 17.14
CA ALA A 172 -16.01 -1.35 16.75
C ALA A 172 -14.86 -2.02 17.51
N VAL A 173 -15.02 -2.31 18.81
CA VAL A 173 -14.04 -3.04 19.63
C VAL A 173 -13.84 -4.47 19.11
N ALA A 174 -14.92 -5.22 18.89
CA ALA A 174 -14.85 -6.59 18.40
C ALA A 174 -14.19 -6.66 17.02
N GLN A 175 -14.55 -5.77 16.12
CA GLN A 175 -13.97 -5.67 14.78
C GLN A 175 -12.46 -5.35 14.83
N THR A 176 -12.08 -4.36 15.63
CA THR A 176 -10.70 -3.87 15.67
C THR A 176 -9.75 -4.84 16.37
N PHE A 177 -10.16 -5.42 17.51
CA PHE A 177 -9.27 -6.22 18.36
C PHE A 177 -9.47 -7.73 18.24
N LEU A 178 -10.65 -8.19 17.81
CA LEU A 178 -10.94 -9.61 17.69
C LEU A 178 -11.11 -10.04 16.22
N GLY A 179 -11.10 -9.09 15.28
CA GLY A 179 -11.31 -9.37 13.85
C GLY A 179 -12.71 -9.89 13.52
N ILE A 180 -13.70 -9.62 14.38
CA ILE A 180 -15.09 -10.08 14.20
C ILE A 180 -15.89 -8.92 13.59
N PRO A 181 -16.33 -9.03 12.33
CA PRO A 181 -17.15 -7.98 11.71
C PRO A 181 -18.53 -7.85 12.40
N PRO A 182 -19.18 -6.67 12.32
CA PRO A 182 -20.43 -6.40 13.04
C PRO A 182 -21.56 -7.38 12.79
N ASP A 183 -21.70 -7.87 11.57
CA ASP A 183 -22.70 -8.85 11.14
C ASP A 183 -22.44 -10.27 11.67
N ALA A 184 -21.18 -10.60 11.98
CA ALA A 184 -20.78 -11.88 12.56
C ALA A 184 -20.72 -11.85 14.11
N LEU A 185 -20.85 -10.68 14.76
CA LEU A 185 -20.80 -10.57 16.21
C LEU A 185 -22.15 -11.01 16.83
N PRO A 186 -22.19 -12.11 17.64
CA PRO A 186 -23.42 -12.56 18.29
C PRO A 186 -24.04 -11.47 19.16
N ALA A 187 -25.37 -11.35 19.12
CA ALA A 187 -26.11 -10.33 19.87
C ALA A 187 -25.83 -10.38 21.40
N SER A 188 -25.68 -11.58 21.95
CA SER A 188 -25.33 -11.76 23.38
C SER A 188 -23.94 -11.22 23.73
N GLN A 189 -22.95 -11.46 22.87
CA GLN A 189 -21.59 -10.94 23.07
C GLN A 189 -21.56 -9.42 22.88
N ARG A 190 -22.29 -8.89 21.89
CA ARG A 190 -22.42 -7.45 21.69
C ARG A 190 -23.01 -6.78 22.94
N ALA A 191 -24.12 -7.29 23.45
CA ALA A 191 -24.76 -6.77 24.64
C ALA A 191 -23.87 -6.86 25.89
N GLU A 192 -23.12 -7.97 26.03
CA GLU A 192 -22.18 -8.12 27.15
C GLU A 192 -21.04 -7.09 27.09
N MET A 193 -20.45 -6.88 25.91
CA MET A 193 -19.38 -5.87 25.76
C MET A 193 -19.92 -4.44 25.91
N ALA A 194 -21.15 -4.17 25.46
CA ALA A 194 -21.80 -2.86 25.57
C ALA A 194 -21.92 -2.40 27.02
N LYS A 195 -22.15 -3.31 27.99
CA LYS A 195 -22.23 -2.99 29.44
C LYS A 195 -20.98 -2.29 30.00
N TYR A 196 -19.82 -2.54 29.41
CA TYR A 196 -18.56 -1.91 29.82
C TYR A 196 -18.38 -0.51 29.23
N LEU A 197 -19.19 -0.16 28.23
CA LEU A 197 -19.13 1.07 27.45
C LEU A 197 -20.29 2.03 27.74
N GLU A 198 -21.24 1.63 28.61
CA GLU A 198 -22.44 2.40 28.97
C GLU A 198 -22.14 3.77 29.59
N SER A 199 -20.97 3.95 30.22
CA SER A 199 -20.59 5.22 30.79
C SER A 199 -20.06 6.24 29.77
N VAL A 200 -19.71 5.83 28.58
CA VAL A 200 -19.12 6.71 27.57
C VAL A 200 -20.14 7.74 27.08
N ARG A 201 -19.75 9.00 27.08
CA ARG A 201 -20.54 10.13 26.57
C ARG A 201 -19.70 10.98 25.66
N ILE A 202 -20.36 11.65 24.72
CA ILE A 202 -19.77 12.62 23.82
C ILE A 202 -20.58 13.90 23.89
N LYS A 203 -19.92 15.05 24.05
CA LYS A 203 -20.56 16.37 24.03
C LYS A 203 -19.78 17.32 23.15
N SER A 204 -20.48 18.17 22.41
CA SER A 204 -19.88 19.29 21.68
C SER A 204 -19.38 20.38 22.66
N THR A 205 -18.32 21.04 22.28
CA THR A 205 -17.79 22.21 22.99
C THR A 205 -18.30 23.51 22.37
N ARG A 206 -17.75 24.64 22.79
CA ARG A 206 -18.00 25.94 22.14
C ARG A 206 -17.13 26.14 20.88
N GLU A 207 -16.06 25.36 20.76
CA GLU A 207 -15.20 25.38 19.57
C GLU A 207 -15.88 24.60 18.46
N TRP A 208 -15.82 25.14 17.25
CA TRP A 208 -16.53 24.56 16.11
C TRP A 208 -16.01 23.16 15.76
N LYS A 209 -16.95 22.21 15.72
CA LYS A 209 -16.68 20.79 15.43
C LYS A 209 -15.85 20.05 16.49
N GLU A 210 -15.42 20.68 17.56
CA GLU A 210 -14.76 19.99 18.66
C GLU A 210 -15.79 19.25 19.53
N GLU A 211 -15.47 18.01 19.88
CA GLU A 211 -16.25 17.20 20.79
C GLU A 211 -15.35 16.56 21.85
N VAL A 212 -15.91 16.39 23.04
CA VAL A 212 -15.22 15.79 24.19
C VAL A 212 -15.83 14.44 24.51
N VAL A 213 -14.99 13.41 24.57
CA VAL A 213 -15.33 12.10 25.09
C VAL A 213 -15.09 12.09 26.59
N PHE A 214 -16.06 11.66 27.38
CA PHE A 214 -15.95 11.57 28.84
C PHE A 214 -16.74 10.39 29.37
N SER A 215 -16.53 10.04 30.64
CA SER A 215 -17.30 9.00 31.29
C SER A 215 -18.27 9.62 32.30
N GLU A 216 -19.51 9.15 32.29
CA GLU A 216 -20.55 9.51 33.23
C GLU A 216 -20.98 8.30 34.04
N GLY A 217 -20.88 8.37 35.37
CA GLY A 217 -21.12 7.24 36.25
C GLY A 217 -19.92 6.32 36.41
N ARG A 218 -20.16 5.02 36.61
CA ARG A 218 -19.10 4.02 36.82
C ARG A 218 -18.43 3.68 35.48
N ASP A 219 -17.18 4.06 35.35
CA ASP A 219 -16.36 3.70 34.19
C ASP A 219 -15.83 2.26 34.32
N ARG A 220 -16.21 1.38 33.39
CA ARG A 220 -15.83 -0.03 33.36
C ARG A 220 -14.92 -0.39 32.19
N ARG A 221 -14.41 0.60 31.48
CA ARG A 221 -13.58 0.36 30.28
C ARG A 221 -12.26 -0.33 30.62
N ALA A 222 -11.69 -0.07 31.81
CA ALA A 222 -10.52 -0.79 32.29
C ALA A 222 -10.79 -2.30 32.47
N GLU A 223 -12.00 -2.65 32.99
CA GLU A 223 -12.42 -4.06 33.12
C GLU A 223 -12.50 -4.74 31.73
N LEU A 224 -13.02 -4.03 30.69
CA LEU A 224 -13.05 -4.52 29.32
C LEU A 224 -11.64 -4.74 28.78
N CYS A 225 -10.72 -3.82 29.04
CA CYS A 225 -9.32 -3.97 28.65
C CYS A 225 -8.69 -5.22 29.28
N ASP A 226 -8.98 -5.52 30.55
CA ASP A 226 -8.46 -6.72 31.22
C ASP A 226 -9.08 -8.01 30.61
N ILE A 227 -10.33 -7.95 30.21
CA ILE A 227 -10.96 -9.07 29.49
C ILE A 227 -10.26 -9.29 28.14
N LEU A 228 -10.06 -8.27 27.35
CA LEU A 228 -9.48 -8.37 26.00
C LEU A 228 -7.98 -8.68 26.05
N PHE A 229 -7.23 -7.87 26.77
CA PHE A 229 -5.76 -7.84 26.66
C PHE A 229 -5.03 -8.69 27.71
N VAL A 230 -5.75 -9.22 28.69
CA VAL A 230 -5.21 -10.18 29.67
C VAL A 230 -5.87 -11.55 29.48
N LYS A 231 -7.19 -11.65 29.69
CA LYS A 231 -7.89 -12.96 29.66
C LYS A 231 -8.01 -13.54 28.25
N ARG A 232 -8.27 -12.70 27.22
CA ARG A 232 -8.40 -13.10 25.81
C ARG A 232 -7.19 -12.70 24.95
N ARG A 233 -6.03 -12.47 25.56
CA ARG A 233 -4.81 -12.00 24.88
C ARG A 233 -4.43 -12.87 23.69
N ALA A 234 -4.58 -14.18 23.79
CA ALA A 234 -4.28 -15.10 22.71
C ALA A 234 -5.19 -14.89 21.48
N GLU A 235 -6.47 -14.59 21.70
CA GLU A 235 -7.42 -14.29 20.61
C GLU A 235 -7.10 -12.96 19.94
N VAL A 236 -6.79 -11.92 20.73
CA VAL A 236 -6.36 -10.62 20.22
C VAL A 236 -5.07 -10.74 19.42
N ALA A 237 -4.10 -11.51 19.90
CA ALA A 237 -2.85 -11.76 19.18
C ALA A 237 -3.10 -12.51 17.87
N ALA A 238 -3.96 -13.53 17.88
CA ALA A 238 -4.32 -14.28 16.68
C ALA A 238 -5.01 -13.38 15.64
N ALA A 239 -5.93 -12.51 16.07
CA ALA A 239 -6.62 -11.55 15.21
C ALA A 239 -5.64 -10.53 14.62
N PHE A 240 -4.74 -9.98 15.41
CA PHE A 240 -3.70 -9.04 14.96
C PHE A 240 -2.77 -9.69 13.93
N HIS A 241 -2.28 -10.90 14.21
CA HIS A 241 -1.45 -11.64 13.26
C HIS A 241 -2.21 -11.96 11.97
N ALA A 242 -3.47 -12.38 12.06
CA ALA A 242 -4.30 -12.64 10.89
C ALA A 242 -4.50 -11.39 10.03
N LEU A 243 -4.72 -10.23 10.66
CA LEU A 243 -4.84 -8.94 9.99
C LEU A 243 -3.55 -8.58 9.24
N VAL A 244 -2.39 -8.61 9.91
CA VAL A 244 -1.09 -8.27 9.31
C VAL A 244 -0.74 -9.24 8.18
N ARG A 245 -0.92 -10.55 8.40
CA ARG A 245 -0.72 -11.57 7.34
C ARG A 245 -1.68 -11.38 6.17
N GLY A 246 -2.94 -11.04 6.45
CA GLY A 246 -3.94 -10.74 5.43
C GLY A 246 -3.52 -9.58 4.52
N TRP A 247 -2.86 -8.58 5.05
CA TRP A 247 -2.29 -7.50 4.25
C TRP A 247 -1.11 -7.95 3.37
N ILE A 248 -0.34 -8.95 3.81
CA ILE A 248 0.78 -9.50 3.04
C ILE A 248 0.32 -10.61 2.08
N PHE A 249 -0.33 -11.65 2.55
CA PHE A 249 -0.64 -12.84 1.75
C PHE A 249 -2.09 -12.85 1.20
N GLY A 250 -2.96 -11.96 1.65
CA GLY A 250 -4.39 -11.99 1.33
C GLY A 250 -5.21 -12.75 2.37
N PRO A 251 -6.55 -12.71 2.23
CA PRO A 251 -7.45 -13.40 3.15
C PRO A 251 -7.22 -14.92 3.12
N GLY A 252 -7.31 -15.59 4.27
CA GLY A 252 -7.24 -17.05 4.40
C GLY A 252 -5.83 -17.62 4.65
N GLY A 253 -4.80 -16.78 4.84
CA GLY A 253 -3.49 -17.26 5.29
C GLY A 253 -3.56 -17.86 6.70
N LYS A 254 -2.94 -19.06 6.92
CA LYS A 254 -2.85 -19.63 8.29
C LYS A 254 -2.12 -18.65 9.21
N PRO A 255 -2.65 -18.32 10.40
CA PRO A 255 -1.88 -17.56 11.36
C PRO A 255 -0.59 -18.32 11.70
N PRO A 256 0.54 -17.62 11.93
CA PRO A 256 1.74 -18.28 12.43
C PRO A 256 1.43 -18.95 13.76
N SER A 257 2.20 -19.99 14.11
CA SER A 257 2.15 -20.59 15.42
C SER A 257 2.37 -19.47 16.46
N ALA A 258 1.38 -19.28 17.29
CA ALA A 258 1.21 -18.12 18.15
C ALA A 258 2.46 -17.83 19.00
N GLY A 259 3.26 -16.89 18.59
CA GLY A 259 4.36 -16.34 19.38
C GLY A 259 3.98 -15.10 20.18
N GLY A 260 2.73 -14.88 20.54
CA GLY A 260 2.29 -13.86 21.50
C GLY A 260 2.79 -12.40 21.29
N ARG A 261 3.55 -12.16 20.23
CA ARG A 261 4.11 -10.84 19.92
C ARG A 261 3.02 -9.92 19.37
N LEU A 262 2.94 -8.73 19.91
CA LEU A 262 1.96 -7.73 19.52
C LEU A 262 2.59 -6.46 18.94
N GLY A 263 3.92 -6.44 18.79
CA GLY A 263 4.64 -5.40 18.06
C GLY A 263 4.54 -5.61 16.55
N LEU A 264 4.13 -4.58 15.82
CA LEU A 264 3.95 -4.66 14.36
C LEU A 264 5.25 -5.03 13.64
N LYS A 265 6.35 -4.39 14.01
CA LYS A 265 7.67 -4.61 13.39
C LYS A 265 8.14 -6.06 13.61
N ASP A 266 7.87 -6.63 14.80
CA ASP A 266 8.25 -8.00 15.10
C ASP A 266 7.51 -9.00 14.22
N VAL A 267 6.19 -8.83 14.08
CA VAL A 267 5.36 -9.69 13.21
C VAL A 267 5.77 -9.57 11.76
N LEU A 268 6.01 -8.36 11.27
CA LEU A 268 6.42 -8.14 9.89
C LEU A 268 7.83 -8.67 9.62
N ARG A 269 8.76 -8.54 10.55
CA ARG A 269 10.09 -9.10 10.46
C ARG A 269 10.05 -10.63 10.34
N GLU A 270 9.26 -11.27 11.19
CA GLU A 270 9.05 -12.73 11.13
C GLU A 270 8.48 -13.16 9.78
N ILE A 271 7.43 -12.49 9.30
CA ILE A 271 6.84 -12.75 7.98
C ILE A 271 7.87 -12.53 6.87
N ALA A 272 8.52 -11.38 6.84
CA ALA A 272 9.44 -10.99 5.78
C ALA A 272 10.71 -11.85 5.72
N LEU A 273 11.08 -12.56 6.79
CA LEU A 273 12.21 -13.50 6.84
C LEU A 273 11.77 -14.97 6.66
N SER A 274 10.47 -15.25 6.64
CA SER A 274 9.97 -16.63 6.50
C SER A 274 10.29 -17.24 5.13
N GLY A 275 10.33 -18.58 5.08
CA GLY A 275 10.44 -19.32 3.82
C GLY A 275 9.24 -19.13 2.91
N GLU A 276 8.03 -18.96 3.48
CA GLU A 276 6.80 -18.67 2.72
C GLU A 276 6.92 -17.36 1.94
N TYR A 277 7.45 -16.31 2.57
CA TYR A 277 7.67 -15.03 1.92
C TYR A 277 8.76 -15.07 0.84
N ALA A 278 9.71 -16.03 0.95
CA ALA A 278 10.77 -16.21 -0.03
C ALA A 278 10.30 -16.89 -1.32
N ARG A 279 9.13 -17.50 -1.32
CA ARG A 279 8.61 -18.21 -2.51
C ARG A 279 8.40 -17.27 -3.69
N GLY A 280 8.59 -17.81 -4.89
CA GLY A 280 8.23 -17.13 -6.13
C GLY A 280 6.73 -17.16 -6.39
N SER A 281 6.28 -16.34 -7.33
CA SER A 281 4.85 -16.23 -7.68
C SER A 281 4.45 -17.10 -8.88
N VAL A 282 5.39 -17.75 -9.53
CA VAL A 282 5.15 -18.61 -10.69
C VAL A 282 4.83 -20.04 -10.26
N THR A 283 5.76 -20.69 -9.58
CA THR A 283 5.64 -22.07 -9.10
C THR A 283 5.68 -22.17 -7.57
N GLY A 284 6.32 -21.21 -6.90
CA GLY A 284 6.53 -21.20 -5.46
C GLY A 284 5.29 -20.91 -4.61
N GLY A 285 4.22 -20.41 -5.24
CA GLY A 285 2.92 -20.19 -4.57
C GLY A 285 2.80 -18.90 -3.76
N PHE A 286 3.73 -17.91 -3.95
CA PHE A 286 3.53 -16.60 -3.36
C PHE A 286 2.36 -15.87 -4.04
N PRO A 287 1.39 -15.31 -3.30
CA PRO A 287 0.20 -14.72 -3.90
C PRO A 287 0.51 -13.38 -4.58
N ALA A 288 0.39 -13.36 -5.89
CA ALA A 288 0.49 -12.11 -6.64
C ALA A 288 -0.73 -11.24 -6.41
N ARG A 289 -0.52 -10.00 -5.94
CA ARG A 289 -1.58 -9.03 -5.67
C ARG A 289 -1.28 -7.71 -6.36
N ARG A 290 -2.33 -7.06 -6.86
CA ARG A 290 -2.18 -5.69 -7.37
C ARG A 290 -1.71 -4.78 -6.23
N ILE A 291 -0.73 -3.93 -6.51
CA ILE A 291 -0.27 -2.94 -5.53
C ILE A 291 -1.39 -1.95 -5.21
N ASP A 292 -1.35 -1.37 -4.02
CA ASP A 292 -2.37 -0.43 -3.58
C ASP A 292 -2.44 0.81 -4.46
N ALA A 293 -3.61 1.44 -4.49
CA ALA A 293 -3.84 2.63 -5.30
C ALA A 293 -2.86 3.75 -4.98
N GLU A 294 -2.60 3.98 -3.69
CA GLU A 294 -1.69 5.00 -3.20
C GLU A 294 -0.24 4.71 -3.60
N VAL A 295 0.19 3.48 -3.42
CA VAL A 295 1.54 3.02 -3.80
C VAL A 295 1.76 3.09 -5.31
N LEU A 296 0.72 2.75 -6.10
CA LEU A 296 0.77 2.84 -7.56
C LEU A 296 0.85 4.28 -8.04
N ASP A 297 0.04 5.19 -7.46
CA ASP A 297 0.11 6.62 -7.78
C ASP A 297 1.47 7.21 -7.41
N ASP A 298 1.99 6.87 -6.23
CA ASP A 298 3.31 7.28 -5.79
C ASP A 298 4.43 6.78 -6.71
N ALA A 299 4.36 5.51 -7.15
CA ALA A 299 5.34 4.94 -8.07
C ALA A 299 5.31 5.67 -9.43
N ILE A 300 4.13 5.89 -10.00
CA ILE A 300 3.96 6.60 -11.28
C ILE A 300 4.44 8.05 -11.17
N CYS A 301 4.05 8.75 -10.11
CA CYS A 301 4.41 10.15 -9.90
C CYS A 301 5.90 10.32 -9.60
N SER A 302 6.50 9.43 -8.83
CA SER A 302 7.95 9.44 -8.55
C SER A 302 8.77 9.24 -9.81
N LEU A 303 8.40 8.25 -10.65
CA LEU A 303 9.09 7.99 -11.92
C LEU A 303 8.94 9.13 -12.93
N GLY A 304 7.79 9.82 -12.92
CA GLY A 304 7.47 10.91 -13.84
C GLY A 304 7.74 12.31 -13.27
N GLU A 305 8.33 12.44 -12.09
CA GLU A 305 8.57 13.72 -11.40
C GLU A 305 7.31 14.61 -11.40
N ALA A 306 6.16 14.02 -11.05
CA ALA A 306 4.87 14.68 -11.18
C ALA A 306 4.28 15.08 -9.85
N LYS A 307 3.65 16.24 -9.85
CA LYS A 307 2.76 16.65 -8.76
C LYS A 307 1.46 15.87 -8.82
N ARG A 308 0.86 15.66 -7.66
CA ARG A 308 -0.44 15.03 -7.48
C ARG A 308 -1.53 16.09 -7.39
N ASN A 309 -2.72 15.72 -7.79
CA ASN A 309 -3.90 16.58 -7.65
C ASN A 309 -4.95 15.83 -6.84
N TYR A 310 -5.14 16.25 -5.60
CA TYR A 310 -6.12 15.68 -4.69
C TYR A 310 -7.35 16.56 -4.62
N GLN A 311 -8.48 15.94 -4.30
CA GLN A 311 -9.74 16.60 -4.02
C GLN A 311 -10.09 16.33 -2.55
N SER A 312 -10.42 17.41 -1.84
CA SER A 312 -10.91 17.37 -0.46
C SER A 312 -12.31 17.96 -0.39
N PRO A 313 -13.26 17.31 0.30
CA PRO A 313 -14.54 17.90 0.62
C PRO A 313 -14.42 19.03 1.67
N ALA A 314 -13.43 18.94 2.57
CA ALA A 314 -13.15 20.01 3.51
C ALA A 314 -12.44 21.16 2.77
N PRO A 315 -12.95 22.41 2.87
CA PRO A 315 -12.35 23.55 2.16
C PRO A 315 -11.04 24.02 2.81
N GLU A 316 -10.24 24.74 2.04
CA GLU A 316 -9.12 25.48 2.60
C GLU A 316 -9.63 26.61 3.53
N PRO A 317 -8.92 26.91 4.63
CA PRO A 317 -7.62 26.40 5.05
C PRO A 317 -7.67 25.10 5.88
N PHE A 318 -8.82 24.49 6.09
CA PHE A 318 -8.98 23.32 6.95
C PHE A 318 -8.34 22.05 6.35
N SER A 319 -8.16 22.05 5.04
CA SER A 319 -7.53 20.94 4.33
C SER A 319 -6.65 21.50 3.21
N PHE A 320 -5.34 21.42 3.39
CA PHE A 320 -4.36 21.77 2.37
C PHE A 320 -3.37 20.63 2.13
N LEU A 321 -3.24 20.23 0.87
CA LEU A 321 -2.35 19.15 0.46
C LEU A 321 -1.37 19.63 -0.61
N PRO A 322 -0.07 19.73 -0.25
CA PRO A 322 0.96 20.01 -1.23
C PRO A 322 0.99 18.92 -2.32
N GLY A 323 1.13 19.33 -3.58
CA GLY A 323 1.11 18.39 -4.71
C GLY A 323 2.33 17.44 -4.77
N ASP A 324 3.37 17.67 -3.99
CA ASP A 324 4.54 16.81 -3.84
C ASP A 324 4.39 15.79 -2.70
N ARG A 325 3.37 15.94 -1.84
CA ARG A 325 3.11 14.99 -0.77
C ARG A 325 2.80 13.60 -1.32
N ARG A 326 3.46 12.58 -0.77
CA ARG A 326 3.20 11.18 -1.14
C ARG A 326 1.76 10.80 -0.82
N THR A 327 1.17 9.99 -1.69
CA THR A 327 -0.23 9.55 -1.54
C THR A 327 -0.42 8.65 -0.33
N VAL A 328 0.58 7.85 0.03
CA VAL A 328 0.55 7.02 1.25
C VAL A 328 0.56 7.86 2.54
N CYS A 329 0.97 9.13 2.47
CA CYS A 329 1.01 10.05 3.61
C CYS A 329 -0.28 10.85 3.77
N ILE A 330 -1.35 10.57 3.02
CA ILE A 330 -2.63 11.27 3.17
C ILE A 330 -3.34 10.74 4.41
N GLU A 331 -3.55 11.60 5.38
CA GLU A 331 -4.16 11.29 6.66
C GLU A 331 -5.64 10.93 6.53
N ASP A 332 -6.35 11.74 5.74
CA ASP A 332 -7.80 11.74 5.67
C ASP A 332 -8.33 10.80 4.59
N GLY A 333 -9.22 9.88 4.98
CA GLY A 333 -9.94 9.01 4.05
C GLY A 333 -10.84 9.75 3.07
N SER A 334 -11.28 10.96 3.41
CA SER A 334 -12.13 11.81 2.54
C SER A 334 -11.37 12.43 1.38
N ILE A 335 -10.05 12.58 1.51
CA ILE A 335 -9.21 13.16 0.46
C ILE A 335 -8.91 12.08 -0.57
N SER A 336 -9.25 12.31 -1.82
CA SER A 336 -9.09 11.32 -2.88
C SER A 336 -8.74 11.97 -4.24
N SER A 337 -8.70 11.16 -5.26
CA SER A 337 -8.62 11.57 -6.66
C SER A 337 -9.34 10.52 -7.52
N SER A 338 -9.66 10.89 -8.76
CA SER A 338 -10.27 9.94 -9.71
C SER A 338 -9.40 8.67 -9.93
N PHE A 339 -8.07 8.81 -9.84
CA PHE A 339 -7.15 7.68 -9.92
C PHE A 339 -7.29 6.76 -8.68
N LEU A 340 -7.23 7.33 -7.48
CA LEU A 340 -7.30 6.57 -6.23
C LEU A 340 -8.62 5.82 -6.09
N THR A 341 -9.73 6.48 -6.40
CA THR A 341 -11.05 5.85 -6.41
C THR A 341 -11.12 4.73 -7.44
N LEU A 342 -10.61 4.96 -8.66
CA LEU A 342 -10.60 3.96 -9.73
C LEU A 342 -9.77 2.72 -9.34
N PHE A 343 -8.65 2.92 -8.64
CA PHE A 343 -7.76 1.84 -8.22
C PHE A 343 -8.05 1.28 -6.82
N GLY A 344 -9.20 1.61 -6.24
CA GLY A 344 -9.77 0.93 -5.07
C GLY A 344 -9.19 1.33 -3.72
N ARG A 345 -8.79 2.62 -3.57
CA ARG A 345 -8.52 3.20 -2.25
C ARG A 345 -9.78 3.10 -1.40
N PRO A 346 -9.70 2.67 -0.13
CA PRO A 346 -10.86 2.59 0.76
C PRO A 346 -11.36 3.98 1.13
N ALA A 347 -12.67 4.10 1.33
CA ALA A 347 -13.30 5.31 1.84
C ALA A 347 -13.14 5.48 3.36
N ARG A 348 -12.72 4.42 4.07
CA ARG A 348 -12.60 4.37 5.55
C ARG A 348 -13.93 4.54 6.27
N ASP A 349 -15.00 4.03 5.67
CA ASP A 349 -16.34 4.13 6.24
C ASP A 349 -16.62 3.03 7.27
N THR A 350 -16.17 1.81 6.96
CA THR A 350 -16.53 0.62 7.73
C THR A 350 -15.43 0.13 8.66
N GLY A 351 -14.18 0.47 8.37
CA GLY A 351 -13.01 -0.07 9.08
C GLY A 351 -12.74 -1.54 8.79
N LEU A 352 -13.35 -2.11 7.76
CA LEU A 352 -13.09 -3.49 7.33
C LEU A 352 -11.89 -3.54 6.37
N PRO A 353 -10.99 -4.52 6.54
CA PRO A 353 -9.82 -4.65 5.67
C PRO A 353 -10.17 -4.88 4.19
N ASP A 354 -11.33 -5.46 3.89
CA ASP A 354 -11.82 -5.74 2.54
C ASP A 354 -12.47 -4.52 1.85
N GLU A 355 -12.62 -3.40 2.54
CA GLU A 355 -13.02 -2.13 1.93
C GLU A 355 -11.99 -1.69 0.88
N ARG A 356 -10.71 -2.02 1.08
CA ARG A 356 -9.63 -1.83 0.10
C ARG A 356 -9.75 -2.84 -1.05
N LYS A 357 -10.09 -2.34 -2.24
CA LYS A 357 -10.32 -3.20 -3.42
C LYS A 357 -9.04 -3.43 -4.21
N SER A 358 -8.61 -4.68 -4.31
CA SER A 358 -7.47 -5.10 -5.13
C SER A 358 -7.87 -5.75 -6.47
N ALA A 359 -9.17 -5.95 -6.70
CA ALA A 359 -9.69 -6.53 -7.93
C ALA A 359 -9.36 -5.66 -9.16
N VAL A 360 -9.09 -6.31 -10.28
CA VAL A 360 -8.82 -5.64 -11.55
C VAL A 360 -10.09 -5.46 -12.34
N THR A 361 -10.32 -4.25 -12.83
CA THR A 361 -11.49 -3.89 -13.62
C THR A 361 -11.12 -3.49 -15.05
N ALA A 362 -12.08 -3.60 -15.96
CA ALA A 362 -11.91 -3.11 -17.34
C ALA A 362 -11.62 -1.60 -17.37
N LYS A 363 -12.24 -0.81 -16.48
CA LYS A 363 -12.00 0.64 -16.36
C LYS A 363 -10.55 0.97 -16.02
N GLN A 364 -9.94 0.23 -15.08
CA GLN A 364 -8.53 0.40 -14.73
C GLN A 364 -7.61 0.11 -15.92
N ARG A 365 -7.89 -0.95 -16.67
CA ARG A 365 -7.13 -1.28 -17.89
C ARG A 365 -7.26 -0.19 -18.95
N LEU A 366 -8.47 0.30 -19.21
CA LEU A 366 -8.70 1.40 -20.15
C LEU A 366 -7.98 2.68 -19.72
N TYR A 367 -7.94 2.96 -18.41
CA TYR A 367 -7.20 4.10 -17.90
C TYR A 367 -5.69 3.98 -18.19
N LEU A 368 -5.08 2.84 -17.88
CA LEU A 368 -3.66 2.62 -18.14
C LEU A 368 -3.32 2.69 -19.63
N PHE A 369 -4.23 2.27 -20.51
CA PHE A 369 -4.04 2.35 -21.96
C PHE A 369 -4.22 3.74 -22.54
N ASN A 370 -5.21 4.50 -22.06
CA ASN A 370 -5.69 5.70 -22.75
C ASN A 370 -5.52 6.99 -21.94
N SER A 371 -5.01 6.93 -20.70
CA SER A 371 -4.87 8.12 -19.86
C SER A 371 -3.91 9.13 -20.45
N GLY A 372 -4.41 10.32 -20.75
CA GLY A 372 -3.58 11.46 -21.16
C GLY A 372 -2.58 11.86 -20.06
N ARG A 373 -2.97 11.77 -18.78
CA ARG A 373 -2.07 12.00 -17.64
C ARG A 373 -0.87 11.06 -17.71
N LEU A 374 -1.12 9.76 -17.82
CA LEU A 374 -0.05 8.77 -17.89
C LEU A 374 0.83 9.01 -19.12
N HIS A 375 0.22 9.24 -20.28
CA HIS A 375 0.95 9.50 -21.52
C HIS A 375 1.88 10.72 -21.42
N ASN A 376 1.41 11.79 -20.80
CA ASN A 376 2.22 13.00 -20.59
C ASN A 376 3.39 12.78 -19.63
N LEU A 377 3.26 11.86 -18.65
CA LEU A 377 4.34 11.53 -17.72
C LEU A 377 5.46 10.70 -18.38
N LEU A 378 5.14 9.87 -19.37
CA LEU A 378 6.12 8.96 -19.99
C LEU A 378 7.35 9.70 -20.54
N GLY A 379 7.20 10.92 -21.03
CA GLY A 379 8.31 11.75 -21.48
C GLY A 379 9.32 12.03 -20.37
N ARG A 380 8.84 12.35 -19.17
CA ARG A 380 9.68 12.58 -17.98
C ARG A 380 10.27 11.29 -17.43
N VAL A 381 9.52 10.19 -17.46
CA VAL A 381 10.02 8.87 -17.07
C VAL A 381 11.23 8.48 -17.91
N VAL A 382 11.19 8.75 -19.21
CA VAL A 382 12.28 8.43 -20.14
C VAL A 382 13.46 9.37 -19.98
N MET A 383 13.18 10.64 -19.69
CA MET A 383 14.18 11.70 -19.60
C MET A 383 13.94 12.59 -18.37
N PRO A 384 14.24 12.09 -17.18
CA PRO A 384 14.10 12.87 -15.93
C PRO A 384 14.89 14.18 -16.02
N GLY A 385 14.32 15.28 -15.50
CA GLY A 385 14.95 16.59 -15.56
C GLY A 385 15.05 17.23 -16.96
N GLY A 386 14.50 16.55 -18.00
CA GLY A 386 14.49 17.03 -19.38
C GLY A 386 15.74 16.66 -20.21
N TRP A 387 15.70 16.99 -21.50
CA TRP A 387 16.69 16.53 -22.48
C TRP A 387 18.08 17.21 -22.37
N LYS A 388 18.11 18.51 -22.15
CA LYS A 388 19.31 19.31 -22.32
C LYS A 388 20.45 18.98 -21.36
N ASN A 389 20.14 18.60 -20.12
CA ASN A 389 21.11 18.36 -19.06
C ASN A 389 21.13 16.92 -18.52
N ASN A 390 20.41 16.02 -19.16
CA ASN A 390 20.28 14.66 -18.67
C ASN A 390 21.47 13.79 -19.12
N PRO A 391 22.24 13.18 -18.19
CA PRO A 391 23.32 12.28 -18.52
C PRO A 391 22.89 11.10 -19.40
N LEU A 392 21.63 10.66 -19.27
CA LEU A 392 21.07 9.58 -20.09
C LEU A 392 21.06 9.93 -21.58
N SER A 393 20.96 11.22 -21.95
CA SER A 393 20.98 11.64 -23.37
C SER A 393 22.28 11.29 -24.07
N LYS A 394 23.38 11.14 -23.32
CA LYS A 394 24.71 10.80 -23.84
C LYS A 394 24.96 9.30 -23.94
N LEU A 395 24.11 8.46 -23.32
CA LEU A 395 24.28 7.02 -23.31
C LEU A 395 23.79 6.39 -24.64
N PRO A 396 24.41 5.29 -25.10
CA PRO A 396 23.88 4.52 -26.22
C PRO A 396 22.52 3.90 -25.87
N LEU A 397 21.67 3.69 -26.88
CA LEU A 397 20.30 3.20 -26.72
C LEU A 397 20.17 1.95 -25.82
N PRO A 398 21.03 0.91 -25.94
CA PRO A 398 20.93 -0.25 -25.04
C PRO A 398 21.07 0.13 -23.56
N LYS A 399 21.98 1.03 -23.22
CA LYS A 399 22.18 1.49 -21.83
C LYS A 399 21.01 2.34 -21.31
N ARG A 400 20.33 3.10 -22.18
CA ARG A 400 19.10 3.81 -21.81
C ARG A 400 17.95 2.84 -21.55
N VAL A 401 17.87 1.75 -22.29
CA VAL A 401 16.90 0.67 -22.07
C VAL A 401 17.17 -0.01 -20.73
N ASP A 402 18.43 -0.36 -20.45
CA ASP A 402 18.84 -0.95 -19.17
C ASP A 402 18.44 -0.03 -17.98
N ASP A 403 18.76 1.26 -18.10
CA ASP A 403 18.40 2.25 -17.07
C ASP A 403 16.88 2.33 -16.84
N LEU A 404 16.10 2.32 -17.90
CA LEU A 404 14.64 2.36 -17.81
C LEU A 404 14.08 1.12 -17.09
N TYR A 405 14.56 -0.08 -17.38
CA TYR A 405 14.18 -1.31 -16.71
C TYR A 405 14.53 -1.26 -15.21
N TRP A 406 15.76 -0.83 -14.88
CA TRP A 406 16.16 -0.68 -13.47
C TRP A 406 15.27 0.29 -12.70
N ARG A 407 14.91 1.43 -13.29
CA ARG A 407 14.04 2.41 -12.62
C ARG A 407 12.60 1.93 -12.46
N VAL A 408 12.06 1.26 -13.46
CA VAL A 408 10.64 0.89 -13.47
C VAL A 408 10.41 -0.46 -12.80
N LEU A 409 11.24 -1.46 -13.12
CA LEU A 409 11.04 -2.85 -12.66
C LEU A 409 12.04 -3.30 -11.58
N GLY A 410 13.14 -2.55 -11.37
CA GLY A 410 14.19 -2.91 -10.40
C GLY A 410 15.08 -4.07 -10.86
N ARG A 411 15.17 -4.33 -12.17
CA ARG A 411 16.03 -5.36 -12.78
C ARG A 411 16.53 -4.96 -14.15
N GLU A 412 17.45 -5.73 -14.67
CA GLU A 412 17.82 -5.63 -16.10
C GLU A 412 16.77 -6.24 -17.02
N PRO A 413 16.70 -5.77 -18.28
CA PRO A 413 15.94 -6.48 -19.29
C PRO A 413 16.56 -7.86 -19.55
N THR A 414 15.72 -8.86 -19.73
CA THR A 414 16.18 -10.17 -20.22
C THR A 414 16.71 -10.04 -21.65
N GLU A 415 17.53 -11.01 -22.09
CA GLU A 415 18.03 -11.04 -23.48
C GLU A 415 16.90 -11.02 -24.51
N ALA A 416 15.76 -11.67 -24.21
CA ALA A 416 14.59 -11.67 -25.08
C ALA A 416 13.96 -10.27 -25.17
N GLU A 417 13.77 -9.58 -24.04
CA GLU A 417 13.25 -8.21 -23.99
C GLU A 417 14.20 -7.24 -24.70
N ARG A 418 15.50 -7.37 -24.48
CA ARG A 418 16.52 -6.56 -25.12
C ARG A 418 16.49 -6.75 -26.65
N ARG A 419 16.43 -8.01 -27.14
CA ARG A 419 16.29 -8.31 -28.57
C ARG A 419 15.01 -7.72 -29.18
N GLN A 420 13.88 -7.79 -28.45
CA GLN A 420 12.61 -7.20 -28.93
C GLN A 420 12.70 -5.68 -29.08
N VAL A 421 13.24 -4.97 -28.10
CA VAL A 421 13.41 -3.51 -28.17
C VAL A 421 14.34 -3.12 -29.31
N MET A 422 15.48 -3.81 -29.44
CA MET A 422 16.44 -3.53 -30.52
C MET A 422 15.88 -3.90 -31.91
N GLY A 423 15.05 -4.94 -32.00
CA GLY A 423 14.33 -5.29 -33.22
C GLY A 423 13.31 -4.23 -33.63
N LEU A 424 12.59 -3.63 -32.67
CA LEU A 424 11.71 -2.48 -32.91
C LEU A 424 12.49 -1.27 -33.41
N TRP A 425 13.65 -0.99 -32.82
CA TRP A 425 14.53 0.09 -33.24
C TRP A 425 14.95 -0.06 -34.72
N LYS A 426 15.41 -1.26 -35.10
CA LYS A 426 15.78 -1.57 -36.48
C LYS A 426 14.62 -1.36 -37.48
N ARG A 427 13.42 -1.85 -37.14
CA ARG A 427 12.22 -1.69 -37.96
C ARG A 427 11.78 -0.24 -38.15
N ARG A 428 12.03 0.64 -37.16
CA ARG A 428 11.72 2.08 -37.27
C ARG A 428 12.72 2.86 -38.11
N GLY A 429 13.70 2.19 -38.67
CA GLY A 429 14.72 2.78 -39.56
C GLY A 429 15.56 3.84 -38.83
N GLY A 430 16.62 3.44 -38.15
CA GLY A 430 17.52 4.26 -37.33
C GLY A 430 18.26 5.41 -38.06
N GLY A 431 17.63 6.08 -39.03
CA GLY A 431 18.21 7.13 -39.86
C GLY A 431 18.08 8.55 -39.30
N ARG A 432 17.99 9.54 -40.21
CA ARG A 432 17.91 10.98 -39.90
C ARG A 432 16.93 11.30 -38.76
N LYS A 433 17.30 12.19 -37.79
CA LYS A 433 16.61 12.50 -36.52
C LYS A 433 16.65 11.36 -35.47
N LYS A 434 17.80 10.73 -35.36
CA LYS A 434 18.08 9.58 -34.47
C LYS A 434 17.57 9.79 -33.01
N ASP A 435 17.77 10.97 -32.44
CA ASP A 435 17.43 11.24 -31.04
C ASP A 435 15.92 11.30 -30.80
N VAL A 436 15.15 11.94 -31.69
CA VAL A 436 13.68 11.99 -31.57
C VAL A 436 13.08 10.58 -31.70
N LYS A 437 13.58 9.78 -32.65
CA LYS A 437 13.11 8.39 -32.82
C LYS A 437 13.48 7.49 -31.63
N GLN A 438 14.64 7.72 -31.02
CA GLN A 438 15.03 6.99 -29.80
C GLN A 438 14.16 7.37 -28.62
N PHE A 439 13.86 8.65 -28.44
CA PHE A 439 12.95 9.13 -27.39
C PHE A 439 11.56 8.52 -27.54
N ASP A 440 10.98 8.53 -28.76
CA ASP A 440 9.68 7.92 -29.01
C ASP A 440 9.69 6.41 -28.73
N LEU A 441 10.75 5.70 -29.11
CA LEU A 441 10.89 4.27 -28.78
C LEU A 441 10.93 4.04 -27.28
N LEU A 442 11.75 4.78 -26.54
CA LEU A 442 11.87 4.63 -25.10
C LEU A 442 10.56 4.99 -24.39
N ARG A 443 9.82 5.99 -24.87
CA ARG A 443 8.48 6.32 -24.37
C ARG A 443 7.49 5.16 -24.57
N ASP A 444 7.55 4.51 -25.72
CA ASP A 444 6.72 3.33 -25.96
C ASP A 444 7.14 2.15 -25.10
N VAL A 445 8.44 1.94 -24.87
CA VAL A 445 8.93 0.92 -23.92
C VAL A 445 8.45 1.24 -22.50
N ALA A 446 8.59 2.49 -22.03
CA ALA A 446 8.10 2.89 -20.70
C ALA A 446 6.59 2.65 -20.56
N TRP A 447 5.80 2.98 -21.57
CA TRP A 447 4.37 2.69 -21.58
C TRP A 447 4.09 1.19 -21.48
N CYS A 448 4.84 0.35 -22.18
CA CYS A 448 4.72 -1.10 -22.07
C CYS A 448 5.06 -1.58 -20.66
N LEU A 449 6.17 -1.11 -20.07
CA LEU A 449 6.59 -1.49 -18.73
C LEU A 449 5.53 -1.13 -17.67
N PHE A 450 4.91 0.03 -17.75
CA PHE A 450 3.83 0.45 -16.84
C PHE A 450 2.58 -0.42 -16.93
N ASN A 451 2.41 -1.11 -18.06
CA ASN A 451 1.31 -2.02 -18.32
C ASN A 451 1.68 -3.50 -18.08
N THR A 452 2.88 -3.80 -17.57
CA THR A 452 3.26 -5.18 -17.21
C THR A 452 2.66 -5.61 -15.88
N LYS A 453 2.46 -6.91 -15.73
CA LYS A 453 2.10 -7.52 -14.44
C LYS A 453 3.15 -7.20 -13.37
N GLU A 454 4.42 -7.22 -13.72
CA GLU A 454 5.55 -6.96 -12.83
C GLU A 454 5.52 -5.55 -12.23
N PHE A 455 5.07 -4.54 -13.00
CA PHE A 455 4.90 -3.19 -12.49
C PHE A 455 3.64 -3.03 -11.62
N LEU A 456 2.53 -3.62 -12.06
CA LEU A 456 1.22 -3.43 -11.43
C LEU A 456 0.96 -4.33 -10.22
N TYR A 457 1.73 -5.40 -10.08
CA TYR A 457 1.53 -6.38 -9.03
C TYR A 457 2.78 -6.53 -8.18
N ARG A 458 2.55 -6.94 -6.97
CA ARG A 458 3.54 -7.51 -6.10
C ARG A 458 3.64 -9.00 -6.40
N VAL A 459 4.72 -9.38 -6.99
CA VAL A 459 5.02 -10.75 -7.44
C VAL A 459 6.00 -11.44 -6.51
#